data_cec48f62de1305f0283a82b14605ba11
#
_entry.id   cec48f62de1305f0283a82b14605ba11
#
_cell.length_a   1.000
_cell.length_b   1.000
_cell.length_c   1.000
_cell.angle_alpha   90.00
_cell.angle_beta   90.00
_cell.angle_gamma   90.00
#
_symmetry.space_group_name_H-M   'P 1'
#
loop_
_entity.id
_entity.type
_entity.pdbx_description
1 polymer ?
#
loop_
_entity_poly.entity_id
_entity_poly.type
_entity_poly.pdbx_seq_one_letter_code
_entity_poly.pdbx_strand_id
1 'polypeptide(L)'
;MNFNFIKSYAKINLLLGVVGKIKFGLHKIESLVTFLNLYDEIHIKKINGKKHKIIFYGKFSKNIYKNNTISNLLKILDQQKLLKSQKFFIKIKKNIPQQSGMGGGSMNAASLITYFLSKNIIQLSKDKTIKIANLIGSDVKLGLDYKNTILFSNQKLIRLKNRIGLFCVIVKPNFGCSTEEIF
;
A
#
# COMPACT_ATOMS: atom_id res chain seq x y z
N MET A 1 -0.40 -22.72 -14.37
CA MET A 1 0.49 -21.61 -13.91
C MET A 1 0.41 -21.50 -12.40
N ASN A 2 1.56 -21.52 -11.73
CA ASN A 2 1.66 -21.41 -10.27
C ASN A 2 1.44 -19.95 -9.81
N PHE A 3 1.06 -19.77 -8.55
CA PHE A 3 1.00 -18.46 -7.93
C PHE A 3 2.42 -17.91 -7.68
N ASN A 4 2.64 -16.63 -7.97
CA ASN A 4 3.77 -15.88 -7.46
C ASN A 4 3.44 -15.35 -6.07
N PHE A 5 4.43 -15.36 -5.18
CA PHE A 5 4.31 -14.90 -3.80
C PHE A 5 5.01 -13.56 -3.61
N ILE A 6 4.36 -12.64 -2.88
CA ILE A 6 4.85 -11.29 -2.61
C ILE A 6 4.57 -10.98 -1.14
N LYS A 7 5.58 -10.49 -0.42
CA LYS A 7 5.43 -9.92 0.91
C LYS A 7 5.08 -8.44 0.80
N SER A 8 4.02 -8.03 1.48
CA SER A 8 3.60 -6.63 1.56
C SER A 8 3.75 -6.15 2.99
N TYR A 9 4.87 -5.48 3.28
CA TYR A 9 5.27 -5.10 4.63
C TYR A 9 4.41 -3.97 5.21
N ALA A 10 4.12 -4.05 6.50
CA ALA A 10 3.49 -2.98 7.26
C ALA A 10 4.44 -1.78 7.39
N LYS A 11 3.89 -0.56 7.38
CA LYS A 11 4.62 0.66 7.71
C LYS A 11 4.26 1.13 9.12
N ILE A 12 5.16 1.83 9.76
CA ILE A 12 4.86 2.66 10.94
C ILE A 12 5.51 4.04 10.81
N ASN A 13 4.95 4.98 11.51
CA ASN A 13 5.52 6.30 11.69
C ASN A 13 6.33 6.29 12.98
N LEU A 14 7.66 6.35 12.91
CA LEU A 14 8.54 6.49 14.08
C LEU A 14 8.45 7.91 14.65
N LEU A 15 8.28 8.88 13.78
CA LEU A 15 7.98 10.27 14.12
C LEU A 15 6.83 10.72 13.23
N LEU A 16 5.92 11.49 13.81
CA LEU A 16 4.84 12.15 13.07
C LEU A 16 4.57 13.49 13.72
N GLY A 17 4.75 14.56 12.97
CA GLY A 17 4.47 15.93 13.37
C GLY A 17 3.40 16.54 12.47
N VAL A 18 2.44 17.22 13.08
CA VAL A 18 1.49 18.08 12.39
C VAL A 18 2.08 19.47 12.32
N VAL A 19 2.48 19.89 11.13
CA VAL A 19 3.22 21.16 10.91
C VAL A 19 2.36 22.28 10.32
N GLY A 20 1.06 22.03 10.16
CA GLY A 20 0.11 23.05 9.70
C GLY A 20 -1.21 22.44 9.23
N LYS A 21 -2.17 23.33 8.94
CA LYS A 21 -3.47 22.98 8.37
C LYS A 21 -3.48 23.23 6.86
N ILE A 22 -4.24 22.42 6.13
CA ILE A 22 -4.57 22.61 4.71
C ILE A 22 -6.07 22.89 4.64
N LYS A 23 -6.54 23.48 3.52
CA LYS A 23 -7.98 23.65 3.26
C LYS A 23 -8.71 22.29 3.36
N PHE A 24 -9.98 22.32 3.77
CA PHE A 24 -10.85 21.15 3.94
C PHE A 24 -10.48 20.20 5.11
N GLY A 25 -9.95 20.71 6.21
CA GLY A 25 -9.68 19.92 7.42
C GLY A 25 -8.47 18.99 7.33
N LEU A 26 -7.73 19.00 6.22
CA LEU A 26 -6.52 18.21 6.08
C LEU A 26 -5.34 18.87 6.79
N HIS A 27 -4.41 18.06 7.27
CA HIS A 27 -3.22 18.51 7.98
C HIS A 27 -1.95 18.30 7.14
N LYS A 28 -1.04 19.26 7.22
CA LYS A 28 0.33 19.08 6.74
C LYS A 28 1.07 18.25 7.77
N ILE A 29 1.56 17.08 7.36
CA ILE A 29 2.32 16.20 8.22
C ILE A 29 3.75 16.05 7.72
N GLU A 30 4.67 15.89 8.66
CA GLU A 30 6.02 15.41 8.41
C GLU A 30 6.23 14.13 9.22
N SER A 31 6.92 13.18 8.65
CA SER A 31 7.02 11.87 9.28
C SER A 31 8.31 11.13 8.91
N LEU A 32 8.86 10.40 9.87
CA LEU A 32 9.84 9.37 9.63
C LEU A 32 9.10 8.02 9.58
N VAL A 33 9.03 7.44 8.40
CA VAL A 33 8.34 6.17 8.14
C VAL A 33 9.36 5.05 8.04
N THR A 34 9.07 3.92 8.69
CA THR A 34 9.81 2.67 8.56
C THR A 34 8.88 1.49 8.28
N PHE A 35 9.46 0.35 7.93
CA PHE A 35 8.72 -0.87 7.61
C PHE A 35 9.07 -1.98 8.59
N LEU A 36 8.05 -2.74 8.98
CA LEU A 36 8.15 -3.83 9.94
C LEU A 36 8.33 -5.18 9.24
N ASN A 37 8.88 -6.15 9.94
CA ASN A 37 8.86 -7.55 9.50
C ASN A 37 7.48 -8.23 9.78
N LEU A 38 6.41 -7.46 9.74
CA LEU A 38 5.02 -7.88 9.69
C LEU A 38 4.50 -7.60 8.30
N TYR A 39 3.89 -8.58 7.63
CA TYR A 39 3.46 -8.41 6.24
C TYR A 39 2.17 -9.19 5.93
N ASP A 40 1.39 -8.66 5.00
CA ASP A 40 0.37 -9.42 4.30
C ASP A 40 1.03 -10.29 3.21
N GLU A 41 0.44 -11.45 2.94
CA GLU A 41 0.91 -12.38 1.91
C GLU A 41 0.04 -12.24 0.67
N ILE A 42 0.64 -11.84 -0.46
CA ILE A 42 -0.06 -11.72 -1.73
C ILE A 42 0.35 -12.87 -2.65
N HIS A 43 -0.64 -13.63 -3.08
CA HIS A 43 -0.49 -14.67 -4.08
C HIS A 43 -1.18 -14.22 -5.36
N ILE A 44 -0.43 -14.11 -6.46
CA ILE A 44 -0.93 -13.62 -7.74
C ILE A 44 -0.62 -14.58 -8.87
N LYS A 45 -1.60 -14.81 -9.75
CA LYS A 45 -1.40 -15.48 -11.03
C LYS A 45 -2.25 -14.85 -12.13
N LYS A 46 -1.75 -14.91 -13.37
CA LYS A 46 -2.53 -14.58 -14.55
C LYS A 46 -3.60 -15.63 -14.76
N ILE A 47 -4.77 -15.20 -15.22
CA ILE A 47 -5.90 -16.08 -15.54
C ILE A 47 -6.49 -15.76 -16.90
N ASN A 48 -7.08 -16.75 -17.52
CA ASN A 48 -7.94 -16.55 -18.67
C ASN A 48 -9.35 -16.20 -18.17
N GLY A 49 -9.78 -14.97 -18.38
CA GLY A 49 -11.08 -14.49 -17.92
C GLY A 49 -11.37 -13.07 -18.32
N LYS A 50 -12.63 -12.65 -18.19
CA LYS A 50 -13.07 -11.29 -18.53
C LYS A 50 -12.85 -10.28 -17.39
N LYS A 51 -12.68 -10.76 -16.16
CA LYS A 51 -12.56 -9.92 -14.94
C LYS A 51 -11.43 -10.42 -14.04
N HIS A 52 -10.85 -9.52 -13.25
CA HIS A 52 -9.95 -9.90 -12.16
C HIS A 52 -10.72 -10.62 -11.05
N LYS A 53 -10.04 -11.52 -10.35
CA LYS A 53 -10.56 -12.19 -9.16
C LYS A 53 -9.70 -11.80 -7.96
N ILE A 54 -10.34 -11.27 -6.91
CA ILE A 54 -9.65 -10.84 -5.68
C ILE A 54 -10.31 -11.57 -4.51
N ILE A 55 -9.50 -12.20 -3.66
CA ILE A 55 -9.95 -12.86 -2.43
C ILE A 55 -9.06 -12.40 -1.28
N PHE A 56 -9.69 -11.98 -0.20
CA PHE A 56 -9.04 -11.71 1.08
C PHE A 56 -9.36 -12.84 2.06
N TYR A 57 -8.37 -13.26 2.83
CA TYR A 57 -8.51 -14.29 3.84
C TYR A 57 -7.53 -14.03 5.01
N GLY A 58 -7.62 -14.80 6.09
CA GLY A 58 -6.78 -14.63 7.27
C GLY A 58 -7.46 -13.81 8.37
N LYS A 59 -6.72 -13.59 9.48
CA LYS A 59 -7.24 -13.05 10.73
C LYS A 59 -7.94 -11.68 10.57
N PHE A 60 -7.43 -10.82 9.69
CA PHE A 60 -7.90 -9.45 9.51
C PHE A 60 -8.58 -9.21 8.16
N SER A 61 -9.19 -10.25 7.58
CA SER A 61 -9.86 -10.15 6.27
C SER A 61 -11.35 -9.80 6.33
N LYS A 62 -11.97 -9.79 7.53
CA LYS A 62 -13.40 -9.47 7.69
C LYS A 62 -13.66 -8.01 7.31
N ASN A 63 -14.85 -7.75 6.73
CA ASN A 63 -15.35 -6.41 6.40
C ASN A 63 -14.48 -5.61 5.39
N ILE A 64 -13.72 -6.28 4.54
CA ILE A 64 -13.05 -5.61 3.41
C ILE A 64 -14.08 -5.39 2.31
N TYR A 65 -14.39 -4.12 2.03
CA TYR A 65 -15.36 -3.73 1.00
C TYR A 65 -14.90 -4.11 -0.41
N LYS A 66 -15.86 -4.27 -1.34
CA LYS A 66 -15.57 -4.51 -2.77
C LYS A 66 -14.71 -3.39 -3.37
N ASN A 67 -14.98 -2.14 -2.99
CA ASN A 67 -14.14 -0.99 -3.36
C ASN A 67 -12.99 -0.83 -2.34
N ASN A 68 -11.85 -1.37 -2.66
CA ASN A 68 -10.65 -1.33 -1.85
C ASN A 68 -9.44 -0.91 -2.71
N THR A 69 -8.29 -0.69 -2.09
CA THR A 69 -7.07 -0.22 -2.77
C THR A 69 -6.65 -1.12 -3.93
N ILE A 70 -6.86 -2.44 -3.83
CA ILE A 70 -6.48 -3.41 -4.89
C ILE A 70 -7.46 -3.32 -6.06
N SER A 71 -8.78 -3.30 -5.79
CA SER A 71 -9.77 -3.16 -6.84
C SER A 71 -9.63 -1.82 -7.58
N ASN A 72 -9.33 -0.74 -6.85
CA ASN A 72 -9.07 0.58 -7.42
C ASN A 72 -7.81 0.60 -8.28
N LEU A 73 -6.71 -0.01 -7.81
CA LEU A 73 -5.50 -0.17 -8.61
C LEU A 73 -5.78 -0.87 -9.94
N LEU A 74 -6.40 -2.04 -9.89
CA LEU A 74 -6.66 -2.82 -11.10
C LEU A 74 -7.60 -2.08 -12.06
N LYS A 75 -8.61 -1.37 -11.53
CA LYS A 75 -9.50 -0.51 -12.32
C LYS A 75 -8.73 0.60 -13.05
N ILE A 76 -7.84 1.31 -12.36
CA ILE A 76 -7.01 2.38 -12.96
C ILE A 76 -6.11 1.80 -14.04
N LEU A 77 -5.43 0.67 -13.77
CA LEU A 77 -4.53 0.03 -14.73
C LEU A 77 -5.29 -0.48 -15.98
N ASP A 78 -6.50 -1.02 -15.81
CA ASP A 78 -7.36 -1.44 -16.92
C ASP A 78 -7.85 -0.25 -17.76
N GLN A 79 -8.34 0.81 -17.11
CA GLN A 79 -8.80 2.03 -17.78
C GLN A 79 -7.69 2.69 -18.60
N GLN A 80 -6.46 2.68 -18.12
CA GLN A 80 -5.30 3.17 -18.84
C GLN A 80 -4.71 2.15 -19.82
N LYS A 81 -5.36 1.00 -20.03
CA LYS A 81 -4.92 -0.10 -20.91
C LYS A 81 -3.52 -0.65 -20.61
N LEU A 82 -3.01 -0.41 -19.39
CA LEU A 82 -1.65 -0.79 -18.98
C LEU A 82 -1.48 -2.30 -18.81
N LEU A 83 -2.56 -3.03 -18.45
CA LEU A 83 -2.52 -4.49 -18.29
C LEU A 83 -2.68 -5.25 -19.62
N LYS A 84 -2.81 -4.57 -20.78
CA LYS A 84 -2.95 -5.19 -22.10
C LYS A 84 -4.02 -6.31 -22.10
N SER A 85 -5.18 -6.03 -21.50
CA SER A 85 -6.30 -6.96 -21.33
C SER A 85 -6.01 -8.19 -20.45
N GLN A 86 -4.83 -8.31 -19.84
CA GLN A 86 -4.52 -9.41 -18.94
C GLN A 86 -5.35 -9.31 -17.67
N LYS A 87 -5.82 -10.46 -17.18
CA LYS A 87 -6.57 -10.56 -15.92
C LYS A 87 -5.80 -11.42 -14.91
N PHE A 88 -6.02 -11.12 -13.63
CA PHE A 88 -5.27 -11.73 -12.54
C PHE A 88 -6.21 -12.27 -11.48
N PHE A 89 -5.82 -13.42 -10.90
CA PHE A 89 -6.37 -13.91 -9.66
C PHE A 89 -5.38 -13.56 -8.54
N ILE A 90 -5.83 -12.77 -7.59
CA ILE A 90 -5.06 -12.26 -6.47
C ILE A 90 -5.70 -12.76 -5.18
N LYS A 91 -4.94 -13.47 -4.36
CA LYS A 91 -5.33 -13.90 -3.01
C LYS A 91 -4.46 -13.16 -2.00
N ILE A 92 -5.06 -12.55 -1.00
CA ILE A 92 -4.35 -11.77 0.00
C ILE A 92 -4.69 -12.30 1.39
N LYS A 93 -3.66 -12.84 2.07
CA LYS A 93 -3.76 -13.21 3.49
C LYS A 93 -3.48 -11.98 4.33
N LYS A 94 -4.51 -11.54 5.06
CA LYS A 94 -4.43 -10.34 5.90
C LYS A 94 -3.86 -10.67 7.27
N ASN A 95 -2.60 -10.32 7.46
CA ASN A 95 -1.88 -10.40 8.72
C ASN A 95 -1.76 -9.02 9.40
N ILE A 96 -1.93 -7.93 8.63
CA ILE A 96 -1.91 -6.55 9.11
C ILE A 96 -3.35 -6.15 9.47
N PRO A 97 -3.62 -5.70 10.72
CA PRO A 97 -4.95 -5.26 11.12
C PRO A 97 -5.44 -4.09 10.27
N GLN A 98 -6.75 -4.04 10.02
CA GLN A 98 -7.38 -2.90 9.36
C GLN A 98 -7.46 -1.71 10.33
N GLN A 99 -7.49 -0.49 9.79
CA GLN A 99 -7.61 0.76 10.56
C GLN A 99 -6.60 0.85 11.72
N SER A 100 -5.39 0.37 11.50
CA SER A 100 -4.31 0.32 12.50
C SER A 100 -3.21 1.36 12.27
N GLY A 101 -3.38 2.25 11.29
CA GLY A 101 -2.31 3.19 10.90
C GLY A 101 -1.11 2.54 10.19
N MET A 102 -1.08 1.19 10.08
CA MET A 102 0.06 0.45 9.50
C MET A 102 0.02 0.33 7.97
N GLY A 103 -0.89 1.01 7.30
CA GLY A 103 -0.92 1.14 5.85
C GLY A 103 -1.20 -0.15 5.06
N GLY A 104 -1.75 -1.21 5.67
CA GLY A 104 -1.85 -2.54 5.05
C GLY A 104 -2.45 -2.54 3.64
N GLY A 105 -3.54 -1.80 3.40
CA GLY A 105 -4.17 -1.69 2.07
C GLY A 105 -3.29 -0.96 1.06
N SER A 106 -2.68 0.17 1.47
CA SER A 106 -1.79 0.97 0.63
C SER A 106 -0.52 0.21 0.27
N MET A 107 0.06 -0.52 1.24
CA MET A 107 1.25 -1.34 1.00
C MET A 107 0.94 -2.50 0.05
N ASN A 108 -0.25 -3.11 0.15
CA ASN A 108 -0.68 -4.15 -0.79
C ASN A 108 -0.76 -3.62 -2.23
N ALA A 109 -1.32 -2.42 -2.42
CA ALA A 109 -1.37 -1.78 -3.73
C ALA A 109 0.04 -1.46 -4.26
N ALA A 110 0.92 -0.90 -3.43
CA ALA A 110 2.30 -0.60 -3.79
C ALA A 110 3.08 -1.86 -4.19
N SER A 111 2.95 -2.95 -3.42
CA SER A 111 3.58 -4.24 -3.72
C SER A 111 3.14 -4.80 -5.06
N LEU A 112 1.85 -4.66 -5.42
CA LEU A 112 1.35 -5.08 -6.72
C LEU A 112 1.87 -4.20 -7.86
N ILE A 113 1.95 -2.88 -7.68
CA ILE A 113 2.56 -1.98 -8.68
C ILE A 113 4.01 -2.42 -8.92
N THR A 114 4.81 -2.58 -7.87
CA THR A 114 6.21 -2.99 -7.95
C THR A 114 6.35 -4.36 -8.62
N TYR A 115 5.47 -5.32 -8.29
CA TYR A 115 5.43 -6.62 -8.95
C TYR A 115 5.15 -6.50 -10.45
N PHE A 116 4.13 -5.74 -10.84
CA PHE A 116 3.79 -5.56 -12.26
C PHE A 116 4.92 -4.90 -13.05
N LEU A 117 5.62 -3.94 -12.45
CA LEU A 117 6.81 -3.32 -13.04
C LEU A 117 7.97 -4.32 -13.18
N SER A 118 8.30 -5.05 -12.11
CA SER A 118 9.42 -6.00 -12.08
C SER A 118 9.24 -7.19 -13.04
N LYS A 119 7.98 -7.55 -13.35
CA LYS A 119 7.64 -8.59 -14.32
C LYS A 119 7.37 -8.05 -15.72
N ASN A 120 7.65 -6.78 -15.98
CA ASN A 120 7.38 -6.11 -17.27
C ASN A 120 5.92 -6.25 -17.75
N ILE A 121 4.97 -6.47 -16.80
CA ILE A 121 3.53 -6.53 -17.10
C ILE A 121 3.04 -5.12 -17.45
N ILE A 122 3.52 -4.12 -16.72
CA ILE A 122 3.33 -2.71 -17.01
C ILE A 122 4.69 -2.04 -17.21
N GLN A 123 4.71 -0.99 -18.05
CA GLN A 123 5.89 -0.16 -18.29
C GLN A 123 5.53 1.29 -18.02
N LEU A 124 6.12 1.87 -16.99
CA LEU A 124 5.83 3.22 -16.53
C LEU A 124 7.13 3.94 -16.17
N SER A 125 7.18 5.24 -16.45
CA SER A 125 8.19 6.11 -15.86
C SER A 125 7.97 6.24 -14.35
N LYS A 126 9.00 6.68 -13.63
CA LYS A 126 8.93 6.93 -12.18
C LYS A 126 7.79 7.90 -11.84
N ASP A 127 7.67 8.99 -12.59
CA ASP A 127 6.64 10.01 -12.34
C ASP A 127 5.23 9.48 -12.57
N LYS A 128 5.03 8.68 -13.63
CA LYS A 128 3.74 8.06 -13.92
C LYS A 128 3.37 7.04 -12.84
N THR A 129 4.35 6.30 -12.33
CA THR A 129 4.16 5.36 -11.21
C THR A 129 3.71 6.09 -9.94
N ILE A 130 4.36 7.21 -9.59
CA ILE A 130 3.98 8.03 -8.44
C ILE A 130 2.58 8.63 -8.63
N LYS A 131 2.23 9.11 -9.83
CA LYS A 131 0.88 9.62 -10.13
C LYS A 131 -0.18 8.56 -9.90
N ILE A 132 0.02 7.34 -10.41
CA ILE A 132 -0.91 6.22 -10.17
C ILE A 132 -1.00 5.89 -8.68
N ALA A 133 0.13 5.82 -7.97
CA ALA A 133 0.15 5.55 -6.55
C ALA A 133 -0.68 6.57 -5.75
N ASN A 134 -0.54 7.86 -6.06
CA ASN A 134 -1.29 8.94 -5.40
C ASN A 134 -2.80 8.89 -5.68
N LEU A 135 -3.22 8.41 -6.87
CA LEU A 135 -4.65 8.21 -7.18
C LEU A 135 -5.30 7.11 -6.35
N ILE A 136 -4.50 6.16 -5.81
CA ILE A 136 -5.00 5.04 -5.02
C ILE A 136 -5.04 5.41 -3.53
N GLY A 137 -4.03 6.14 -3.08
CA GLY A 137 -3.94 6.60 -1.68
C GLY A 137 -2.59 7.25 -1.36
N SER A 138 -2.60 8.18 -0.42
CA SER A 138 -1.43 8.98 -0.02
C SER A 138 -0.21 8.15 0.41
N ASP A 139 -0.45 7.01 1.06
CA ASP A 139 0.60 6.15 1.58
C ASP A 139 1.15 5.16 0.54
N VAL A 140 0.48 4.98 -0.61
CA VAL A 140 0.92 3.98 -1.62
C VAL A 140 2.32 4.27 -2.13
N LYS A 141 2.65 5.55 -2.35
CA LYS A 141 3.99 5.96 -2.79
C LYS A 141 5.11 5.59 -1.81
N LEU A 142 4.79 5.44 -0.51
CA LEU A 142 5.76 5.02 0.51
C LEU A 142 6.20 3.57 0.27
N GLY A 143 5.27 2.68 -0.06
CA GLY A 143 5.52 1.26 -0.27
C GLY A 143 6.12 0.89 -1.63
N LEU A 144 6.34 1.84 -2.53
CA LEU A 144 7.03 1.59 -3.81
C LEU A 144 8.52 1.25 -3.63
N ASP A 145 9.10 1.63 -2.49
CA ASP A 145 10.47 1.26 -2.08
C ASP A 145 10.47 1.12 -0.55
N TYR A 146 10.75 -0.08 -0.04
CA TYR A 146 10.73 -0.42 1.38
C TYR A 146 11.99 0.08 2.12
N LYS A 147 12.33 1.37 1.94
CA LYS A 147 13.38 2.07 2.68
C LYS A 147 12.79 3.01 3.71
N ASN A 148 13.50 3.18 4.82
CA ASN A 148 13.18 4.22 5.77
C ASN A 148 13.06 5.56 5.04
N THR A 149 12.03 6.32 5.31
CA THR A 149 11.66 7.47 4.47
C THR A 149 11.24 8.65 5.33
N ILE A 150 11.82 9.80 5.05
CA ILE A 150 11.30 11.07 5.55
C ILE A 150 10.27 11.56 4.54
N LEU A 151 9.04 11.76 5.03
CA LEU A 151 7.95 12.41 4.32
C LEU A 151 7.87 13.84 4.80
N PHE A 152 7.99 14.79 3.88
CA PHE A 152 7.84 16.23 4.15
C PHE A 152 6.42 16.71 3.87
N SER A 153 6.07 17.82 4.48
CA SER A 153 4.74 18.47 4.35
C SER A 153 4.38 18.85 2.90
N ASN A 154 5.37 19.09 2.05
CA ASN A 154 5.21 19.31 0.61
C ASN A 154 5.11 18.01 -0.21
N GLN A 155 4.91 16.87 0.45
CA GLN A 155 4.80 15.53 -0.14
C GLN A 155 6.11 14.98 -0.74
N LYS A 156 7.25 15.68 -0.59
CA LYS A 156 8.59 15.18 -0.97
C LYS A 156 8.97 13.99 -0.09
N LEU A 157 9.61 12.99 -0.70
CA LEU A 157 10.13 11.82 -0.02
C LEU A 157 11.65 11.78 -0.12
N ILE A 158 12.31 11.61 1.02
CA ILE A 158 13.75 11.28 1.07
C ILE A 158 13.90 9.86 1.59
N ARG A 159 14.46 8.98 0.76
CA ARG A 159 14.76 7.60 1.13
C ARG A 159 16.11 7.54 1.81
N LEU A 160 16.16 7.05 3.05
CA LEU A 160 17.40 6.91 3.80
C LEU A 160 18.19 5.70 3.30
N LYS A 161 19.51 5.85 3.24
CA LYS A 161 20.40 4.76 2.83
C LYS A 161 20.55 3.70 3.93
N ASN A 162 20.60 4.13 5.17
CA ASN A 162 20.81 3.25 6.32
C ASN A 162 19.52 2.59 6.77
N ARG A 163 19.62 1.33 7.18
CA ARG A 163 18.54 0.63 7.84
C ARG A 163 18.52 0.99 9.32
N ILE A 164 17.33 1.19 9.86
CA ILE A 164 17.11 1.31 11.30
C ILE A 164 16.76 -0.10 11.78
N GLY A 165 17.61 -0.70 12.59
CA GLY A 165 17.38 -2.02 13.20
C GLY A 165 16.88 -1.85 14.63
N LEU A 166 15.56 -1.83 14.82
CA LEU A 166 14.91 -1.69 16.12
C LEU A 166 13.95 -2.84 16.36
N PHE A 167 13.88 -3.32 17.59
CA PHE A 167 12.80 -4.17 18.05
C PHE A 167 11.65 -3.28 18.50
N CYS A 168 10.41 -3.67 18.14
CA CYS A 168 9.21 -2.97 18.59
C CYS A 168 8.14 -3.96 19.02
N VAL A 169 7.32 -3.55 19.98
CA VAL A 169 6.10 -4.23 20.37
C VAL A 169 4.93 -3.42 19.81
N ILE A 170 4.01 -4.10 19.13
CA ILE A 170 2.82 -3.47 18.59
C ILE A 170 1.63 -3.86 19.46
N VAL A 171 1.00 -2.86 20.06
CA VAL A 171 -0.24 -3.04 20.81
C VAL A 171 -1.38 -2.42 20.00
N LYS A 172 -2.35 -3.24 19.61
CA LYS A 172 -3.57 -2.79 18.93
C LYS A 172 -4.77 -2.97 19.83
N PRO A 173 -5.49 -1.89 20.18
CA PRO A 173 -6.75 -2.00 20.90
C PRO A 173 -7.83 -2.70 20.04
N ASN A 174 -8.92 -3.16 20.65
CA ASN A 174 -9.99 -3.87 19.96
C ASN A 174 -10.88 -2.97 19.08
N PHE A 175 -10.65 -1.67 19.13
CA PHE A 175 -11.31 -0.67 18.26
C PHE A 175 -10.31 -0.10 17.24
N GLY A 176 -10.82 0.46 16.15
CA GLY A 176 -10.05 1.23 15.17
C GLY A 176 -10.37 2.71 15.32
N CYS A 177 -9.43 3.58 14.92
CA CYS A 177 -9.67 5.02 14.79
C CYS A 177 -9.59 5.40 13.32
N SER A 178 -10.44 6.30 12.87
CA SER A 178 -10.30 6.94 11.56
C SER A 178 -9.19 8.00 11.62
N THR A 179 -8.67 8.37 10.46
CA THR A 179 -7.66 9.45 10.38
C THR A 179 -8.22 10.77 10.90
N GLU A 180 -9.52 11.02 10.70
CA GLU A 180 -10.21 12.23 11.16
C GLU A 180 -10.35 12.30 12.68
N GLU A 181 -10.44 11.14 13.35
CA GLU A 181 -10.50 11.06 14.83
C GLU A 181 -9.13 11.24 15.48
N ILE A 182 -8.03 11.08 14.71
CA ILE A 182 -6.67 11.16 15.24
C ILE A 182 -6.08 12.56 15.06
N PHE A 183 -6.47 13.30 14.04
CA PHE A 183 -5.96 14.61 13.63
C PHE A 183 -7.06 15.67 13.64
#